data_3f1992aefb07f5bd631956257fa5ddbe
#
_entry.id   3f1992aefb07f5bd631956257fa5ddbe
#
_cell.length_a   1.000
_cell.length_b   1.000
_cell.length_c   1.000
_cell.angle_alpha   90.00
_cell.angle_beta   90.00
_cell.angle_gamma   90.00
#
_symmetry.space_group_name_H-M   'P 1'
#
loop_
_entity.id
_entity.type
_entity.pdbx_description
1 polymer ?
#
loop_
_entity_poly.entity_id
_entity_poly.type
_entity_poly.pdbx_seq_one_letter_code
_entity_poly.pdbx_strand_id
1 'polypeptide(L)'
;APGEPWVLVGHSLGGKVAMVTALTNPELVRSLVVVDIAPKDYGDLDRFVHYIEAMRSLPLAELTGRADAEERFAQVEPDAGVRGFLLQNLRRRGETWGWQANLDLIAADAALGQGSQIADFPETGAPPYEGPVVWLVGGDSGYVRDEDTEQMRALFPRARPVVVKGAGHWGH
;
A
#
# COMPACT_ATOMS: atom_id res chain seq x y z
N ALA A 1 -20.78 13.85 4.54
CA ALA A 1 -21.15 15.26 4.41
C ALA A 1 -20.00 16.13 4.94
N PRO A 2 -19.82 17.38 4.51
CA PRO A 2 -18.84 18.27 5.08
C PRO A 2 -19.09 18.44 6.58
N GLY A 3 -18.07 18.14 7.41
CA GLY A 3 -18.15 18.28 8.86
C GLY A 3 -18.46 17.00 9.66
N GLU A 4 -18.76 15.88 8.99
CA GLU A 4 -18.90 14.59 9.67
C GLU A 4 -17.59 13.78 9.62
N PRO A 5 -17.20 13.11 10.75
CA PRO A 5 -16.01 12.28 10.77
C PRO A 5 -16.12 11.09 9.80
N TRP A 6 -15.02 10.75 9.18
CA TRP A 6 -14.93 9.74 8.12
C TRP A 6 -14.68 8.32 8.66
N VAL A 7 -15.14 7.33 7.93
CA VAL A 7 -14.61 5.98 8.02
C VAL A 7 -13.44 5.89 7.04
N LEU A 8 -12.24 5.72 7.55
CA LEU A 8 -11.05 5.56 6.72
C LEU A 8 -10.78 4.07 6.50
N VAL A 9 -10.52 3.69 5.25
CA VAL A 9 -10.07 2.35 4.88
C VAL A 9 -8.76 2.50 4.12
N GLY A 10 -7.69 1.89 4.63
CA GLY A 10 -6.38 1.98 4.02
C GLY A 10 -5.71 0.61 3.93
N HIS A 11 -5.22 0.26 2.72
CA HIS A 11 -4.43 -0.92 2.46
C HIS A 11 -2.95 -0.52 2.30
N SER A 12 -2.05 -1.28 2.90
CA SER A 12 -0.60 -1.08 2.77
C SER A 12 -0.21 0.37 3.10
N LEU A 13 0.45 1.11 2.21
CA LEU A 13 0.78 2.53 2.37
C LEU A 13 -0.45 3.37 2.72
N GLY A 14 -1.60 3.12 2.07
CA GLY A 14 -2.86 3.79 2.41
C GLY A 14 -3.29 3.54 3.86
N GLY A 15 -2.96 2.38 4.42
CA GLY A 15 -3.15 2.06 5.84
C GLY A 15 -2.26 2.91 6.75
N LYS A 16 -0.99 3.14 6.38
CA LYS A 16 -0.11 4.05 7.12
C LYS A 16 -0.64 5.48 7.11
N VAL A 17 -1.04 5.99 5.95
CA VAL A 17 -1.66 7.32 5.83
C VAL A 17 -2.90 7.43 6.71
N ALA A 18 -3.77 6.43 6.67
CA ALA A 18 -5.00 6.41 7.47
C ALA A 18 -4.72 6.36 8.98
N MET A 19 -3.71 5.56 9.41
CA MET A 19 -3.25 5.51 10.80
C MET A 19 -2.70 6.85 11.28
N VAL A 20 -1.80 7.47 10.51
CA VAL A 20 -1.24 8.79 10.85
C VAL A 20 -2.35 9.84 10.94
N THR A 21 -3.29 9.82 9.99
CA THR A 21 -4.45 10.74 10.03
C THR A 21 -5.27 10.55 11.30
N ALA A 22 -5.55 9.30 11.69
CA ALA A 22 -6.33 9.01 12.90
C ALA A 22 -5.61 9.43 14.18
N LEU A 23 -4.28 9.34 14.24
CA LEU A 23 -3.48 9.77 15.38
C LEU A 23 -3.38 11.29 15.45
N THR A 24 -3.18 11.97 14.34
CA THR A 24 -2.92 13.42 14.32
C THR A 24 -4.19 14.27 14.23
N ASN A 25 -5.28 13.71 13.70
CA ASN A 25 -6.56 14.41 13.51
C ASN A 25 -7.74 13.48 13.88
N PRO A 26 -7.79 13.00 15.16
CA PRO A 26 -8.77 11.99 15.58
C PRO A 26 -10.22 12.44 15.41
N GLU A 27 -10.48 13.75 15.46
CA GLU A 27 -11.81 14.33 15.29
C GLU A 27 -12.36 14.16 13.85
N LEU A 28 -11.47 13.96 12.88
CA LEU A 28 -11.86 13.70 11.48
C LEU A 28 -12.18 12.23 11.21
N VAL A 29 -11.83 11.33 12.14
CA VAL A 29 -11.89 9.88 11.92
C VAL A 29 -12.88 9.25 12.90
N ARG A 30 -14.03 8.78 12.36
CA ARG A 30 -15.03 8.06 13.15
C ARG A 30 -14.64 6.62 13.44
N SER A 31 -14.01 5.96 12.47
CA SER A 31 -13.47 4.61 12.58
C SER A 31 -12.44 4.33 11.49
N LEU A 32 -11.57 3.38 11.76
CA LEU A 32 -10.45 3.03 10.92
C LEU A 32 -10.51 1.55 10.53
N VAL A 33 -10.23 1.26 9.26
CA VAL A 33 -9.97 -0.09 8.77
C VAL A 33 -8.56 -0.10 8.16
N VAL A 34 -7.65 -0.82 8.79
CA VAL A 34 -6.28 -1.03 8.30
C VAL A 34 -6.20 -2.39 7.65
N VAL A 35 -5.71 -2.45 6.43
CA VAL A 35 -5.58 -3.70 5.68
C VAL A 35 -4.10 -3.99 5.46
N ASP A 36 -3.66 -5.05 6.10
CA ASP A 36 -2.39 -5.78 5.94
C ASP A 36 -1.12 -4.91 5.96
N ILE A 37 -1.02 -4.05 6.96
CA ILE A 37 0.15 -3.21 7.25
C ILE A 37 0.24 -2.94 8.77
N ALA A 38 1.43 -2.83 9.32
CA ALA A 38 1.67 -2.46 10.73
C ALA A 38 2.23 -1.03 10.85
N PRO A 39 2.10 -0.38 12.02
CA PRO A 39 2.64 0.95 12.28
C PRO A 39 4.14 0.88 12.60
N LYS A 40 4.94 0.41 11.65
CA LYS A 40 6.40 0.24 11.77
C LYS A 40 7.13 0.66 10.52
N ASP A 41 8.44 0.77 10.64
CA ASP A 41 9.34 0.93 9.50
C ASP A 41 9.59 -0.42 8.85
N TYR A 42 9.46 -0.48 7.54
CA TYR A 42 9.67 -1.70 6.77
C TYR A 42 11.07 -1.77 6.13
N GLY A 43 11.79 -0.64 6.09
CA GLY A 43 13.22 -0.56 5.75
C GLY A 43 13.62 -0.94 4.32
N ASP A 44 12.78 -1.63 3.58
CA ASP A 44 13.10 -2.17 2.26
C ASP A 44 12.29 -1.48 1.16
N LEU A 45 12.94 -0.55 0.47
CA LEU A 45 12.40 0.11 -0.72
C LEU A 45 12.89 -0.48 -2.03
N ASP A 46 13.95 -1.32 -2.01
CA ASP A 46 14.57 -1.86 -3.22
C ASP A 46 13.55 -2.62 -4.06
N ARG A 47 12.62 -3.31 -3.41
CA ARG A 47 11.52 -4.01 -4.09
C ARG A 47 10.59 -3.06 -4.83
N PHE A 48 10.27 -1.90 -4.25
CA PHE A 48 9.41 -0.91 -4.90
C PHE A 48 10.14 -0.21 -6.05
N VAL A 49 11.42 0.09 -5.88
CA VAL A 49 12.27 0.62 -6.95
C VAL A 49 12.31 -0.37 -8.12
N HIS A 50 12.50 -1.66 -7.82
CA HIS A 50 12.44 -2.71 -8.84
C HIS A 50 11.11 -2.73 -9.62
N TYR A 51 9.97 -2.60 -8.92
CA TYR A 51 8.66 -2.55 -9.59
C TYR A 51 8.50 -1.33 -10.48
N ILE A 52 8.96 -0.16 -10.02
CA ILE A 52 8.92 1.08 -10.81
C ILE A 52 9.76 0.93 -12.07
N GLU A 53 10.96 0.40 -11.96
CA GLU A 53 11.86 0.18 -13.09
C GLU A 53 11.29 -0.85 -14.07
N ALA A 54 10.72 -1.94 -13.57
CA ALA A 54 10.04 -2.94 -14.37
C ALA A 54 8.87 -2.35 -15.17
N MET A 55 8.04 -1.52 -14.52
CA MET A 55 6.95 -0.81 -15.20
C MET A 55 7.48 0.15 -16.27
N ARG A 56 8.53 0.91 -15.98
CA ARG A 56 9.13 1.85 -16.93
C ARG A 56 9.78 1.17 -18.13
N SER A 57 10.32 -0.03 -17.94
CA SER A 57 10.98 -0.79 -19.00
C SER A 57 10.01 -1.42 -20.00
N LEU A 58 8.71 -1.48 -19.70
CA LEU A 58 7.73 -2.07 -20.60
C LEU A 58 7.60 -1.26 -21.89
N PRO A 59 7.81 -1.85 -23.10
CA PRO A 59 7.77 -1.12 -24.36
C PRO A 59 6.33 -0.84 -24.80
N LEU A 60 5.74 0.21 -24.24
CA LEU A 60 4.32 0.55 -24.38
C LEU A 60 3.87 0.73 -25.84
N ALA A 61 4.76 1.21 -26.71
CA ALA A 61 4.45 1.41 -28.14
C ALA A 61 4.31 0.10 -28.93
N GLU A 62 4.88 -1.00 -28.41
CA GLU A 62 4.88 -2.30 -29.07
C GLU A 62 3.75 -3.22 -28.57
N LEU A 63 3.05 -2.81 -27.52
CA LEU A 63 2.03 -3.63 -26.89
C LEU A 63 0.83 -3.83 -27.81
N THR A 64 0.55 -5.10 -28.14
CA THR A 64 -0.60 -5.52 -28.92
C THR A 64 -1.88 -5.65 -28.08
N GLY A 65 -1.73 -5.85 -26.77
CA GLY A 65 -2.84 -6.00 -25.82
C GLY A 65 -2.39 -6.19 -24.38
N ARG A 66 -3.36 -6.31 -23.50
CA ARG A 66 -3.10 -6.53 -22.08
C ARG A 66 -2.45 -7.88 -21.79
N ALA A 67 -2.81 -8.92 -22.55
CA ALA A 67 -2.18 -10.25 -22.45
C ALA A 67 -0.70 -10.22 -22.83
N ASP A 68 -0.34 -9.47 -23.90
CA ASP A 68 1.04 -9.25 -24.31
C ASP A 68 1.83 -8.49 -23.21
N ALA A 69 1.22 -7.48 -22.59
CA ALA A 69 1.83 -6.77 -21.46
C ALA A 69 2.09 -7.71 -20.28
N GLU A 70 1.16 -8.60 -19.98
CA GLU A 70 1.29 -9.59 -18.90
C GLU A 70 2.40 -10.59 -19.18
N GLU A 71 2.49 -11.10 -20.40
CA GLU A 71 3.53 -12.04 -20.82
C GLU A 71 4.93 -11.42 -20.73
N ARG A 72 5.08 -10.19 -21.24
CA ARG A 72 6.35 -9.45 -21.15
C ARG A 72 6.73 -9.13 -19.70
N PHE A 73 5.74 -8.70 -18.89
CA PHE A 73 5.97 -8.37 -17.50
C PHE A 73 6.30 -9.59 -16.64
N ALA A 74 5.83 -10.80 -17.02
CA ALA A 74 6.15 -12.06 -16.34
C ALA A 74 7.65 -12.41 -16.38
N GLN A 75 8.40 -11.84 -17.31
CA GLN A 75 9.87 -12.00 -17.37
C GLN A 75 10.59 -11.25 -16.22
N VAL A 76 9.95 -10.22 -15.66
CA VAL A 76 10.53 -9.35 -14.63
C VAL A 76 9.93 -9.64 -13.26
N GLU A 77 8.62 -9.84 -13.19
CA GLU A 77 7.89 -10.16 -11.95
C GLU A 77 7.18 -11.51 -12.10
N PRO A 78 7.71 -12.58 -11.50
CA PRO A 78 7.14 -13.92 -11.61
C PRO A 78 5.84 -14.12 -10.82
N ASP A 79 5.57 -13.30 -9.79
CA ASP A 79 4.33 -13.41 -9.01
C ASP A 79 3.14 -12.84 -9.78
N ALA A 80 2.17 -13.69 -10.09
CA ALA A 80 0.99 -13.31 -10.88
C ALA A 80 0.09 -12.30 -10.18
N GLY A 81 0.00 -12.35 -8.84
CA GLY A 81 -0.78 -11.40 -8.04
C GLY A 81 -0.18 -10.01 -8.09
N VAL A 82 1.13 -9.92 -7.91
CA VAL A 82 1.89 -8.64 -8.02
C VAL A 82 1.77 -8.07 -9.43
N ARG A 83 1.99 -8.90 -10.47
CA ARG A 83 1.83 -8.47 -11.88
C ARG A 83 0.44 -7.91 -12.13
N GLY A 84 -0.59 -8.67 -11.74
CA GLY A 84 -1.98 -8.25 -11.93
C GLY A 84 -2.27 -6.90 -11.28
N PHE A 85 -1.78 -6.69 -10.05
CA PHE A 85 -1.92 -5.43 -9.34
C PHE A 85 -1.19 -4.28 -10.05
N LEU A 86 0.08 -4.44 -10.41
CA LEU A 86 0.85 -3.39 -11.08
C LEU A 86 0.25 -3.03 -12.45
N LEU A 87 -0.15 -4.02 -13.23
CA LEU A 87 -0.79 -3.83 -14.53
C LEU A 87 -2.19 -3.22 -14.45
N GLN A 88 -2.83 -3.14 -13.27
CA GLN A 88 -4.05 -2.33 -13.13
C GLN A 88 -3.83 -0.85 -13.43
N ASN A 89 -2.59 -0.37 -13.34
CA ASN A 89 -2.22 0.99 -13.72
C ASN A 89 -2.03 1.17 -15.24
N LEU A 90 -1.97 0.08 -16.01
CA LEU A 90 -1.83 0.14 -17.45
C LEU A 90 -3.18 0.44 -18.11
N ARG A 91 -3.25 1.49 -18.91
CA ARG A 91 -4.47 1.92 -19.61
C ARG A 91 -4.21 2.14 -21.08
N ARG A 92 -5.20 1.79 -21.89
CA ARG A 92 -5.21 2.16 -23.30
C ARG A 92 -5.65 3.62 -23.44
N ARG A 93 -4.90 4.41 -24.20
CA ARG A 93 -5.16 5.81 -24.52
C ARG A 93 -5.19 5.96 -26.05
N GLY A 94 -6.37 5.83 -26.65
CA GLY A 94 -6.50 5.75 -28.10
C GLY A 94 -5.83 4.50 -28.63
N GLU A 95 -4.85 4.65 -29.49
CA GLU A 95 -4.08 3.53 -30.10
C GLU A 95 -2.85 3.13 -29.28
N THR A 96 -2.49 3.88 -28.25
CA THR A 96 -1.30 3.64 -27.41
C THR A 96 -1.67 3.15 -26.02
N TRP A 97 -0.68 2.57 -25.34
CA TRP A 97 -0.77 2.23 -23.94
C TRP A 97 -0.03 3.27 -23.07
N GLY A 98 -0.45 3.46 -21.85
CA GLY A 98 0.18 4.38 -20.90
C GLY A 98 -0.10 4.00 -19.46
N TRP A 99 0.79 4.40 -18.59
CA TRP A 99 0.60 4.27 -17.15
C TRP A 99 -0.31 5.37 -16.60
N GLN A 100 -1.18 5.05 -15.65
CA GLN A 100 -1.96 6.04 -14.90
C GLN A 100 -1.08 6.75 -13.87
N ALA A 101 -0.23 5.99 -13.20
CA ALA A 101 0.73 6.52 -12.24
C ALA A 101 1.83 7.30 -12.95
N ASN A 102 2.28 8.40 -12.35
CA ASN A 102 3.45 9.14 -12.83
C ASN A 102 4.73 8.45 -12.33
N LEU A 103 5.17 7.43 -13.08
CA LEU A 103 6.32 6.60 -12.70
C LEU A 103 7.62 7.39 -12.63
N ASP A 104 7.77 8.46 -13.43
CA ASP A 104 8.98 9.28 -13.39
C ASP A 104 9.07 10.11 -12.12
N LEU A 105 7.93 10.64 -11.66
CA LEU A 105 7.88 11.36 -10.37
C LEU A 105 8.13 10.40 -9.20
N ILE A 106 7.51 9.20 -9.22
CA ILE A 106 7.70 8.21 -8.16
C ILE A 106 9.16 7.71 -8.13
N ALA A 107 9.76 7.48 -9.31
CA ALA A 107 11.17 7.09 -9.40
C ALA A 107 12.12 8.19 -8.88
N ALA A 108 11.84 9.46 -9.19
CA ALA A 108 12.64 10.57 -8.71
C ALA A 108 12.55 10.72 -7.19
N ASP A 109 11.38 10.55 -6.61
CA ASP A 109 11.15 10.57 -5.16
C ASP A 109 11.89 9.42 -4.46
N ALA A 110 11.81 8.22 -5.00
CA ALA A 110 12.56 7.07 -4.51
C ALA A 110 14.08 7.27 -4.57
N ALA A 111 14.59 7.86 -5.67
CA ALA A 111 16.01 8.14 -5.87
C ALA A 111 16.56 9.20 -4.90
N LEU A 112 15.72 10.12 -4.42
CA LEU A 112 16.09 11.12 -3.41
C LEU A 112 16.11 10.55 -1.97
N GLY A 113 15.84 9.27 -1.79
CA GLY A 113 15.73 8.64 -0.47
C GLY A 113 14.49 9.07 0.32
N GLN A 114 13.59 9.87 -0.29
CA GLN A 114 12.34 10.31 0.34
C GLN A 114 11.32 9.18 0.39
N GLY A 115 11.50 8.18 -0.46
CA GLY A 115 10.73 6.93 -0.39
C GLY A 115 10.91 6.17 0.93
N SER A 116 12.01 6.38 1.67
CA SER A 116 12.17 5.84 3.02
C SER A 116 11.10 6.37 3.98
N GLN A 117 10.70 7.64 3.84
CA GLN A 117 9.64 8.23 4.65
C GLN A 117 8.27 7.58 4.40
N ILE A 118 8.06 7.02 3.22
CA ILE A 118 6.85 6.25 2.90
C ILE A 118 6.92 4.85 3.54
N ALA A 119 8.10 4.23 3.59
CA ALA A 119 8.30 2.94 4.25
C ALA A 119 8.24 3.07 5.77
N ASP A 120 8.68 4.21 6.31
CA ASP A 120 8.73 4.47 7.73
C ASP A 120 7.34 4.78 8.32
N PHE A 121 7.20 4.58 9.61
CA PHE A 121 6.03 5.04 10.36
C PHE A 121 6.44 6.19 11.27
N PRO A 122 5.98 7.42 11.01
CA PRO A 122 6.47 8.58 11.73
C PRO A 122 6.06 8.55 13.22
N GLU A 123 6.98 8.94 14.09
CA GLU A 123 6.66 9.25 15.47
C GLU A 123 5.82 10.54 15.50
N THR A 124 4.52 10.38 15.66
CA THR A 124 3.59 11.53 15.65
C THR A 124 3.63 12.35 16.93
N GLY A 125 4.12 11.77 18.03
CA GLY A 125 4.00 12.34 19.38
C GLY A 125 2.54 12.50 19.84
N ALA A 126 1.58 12.03 19.05
CA ALA A 126 0.16 12.11 19.34
C ALA A 126 -0.25 11.04 20.37
N PRO A 127 -1.32 11.29 21.16
CA PRO A 127 -1.91 10.26 22.00
C PRO A 127 -2.50 9.13 21.15
N PRO A 128 -2.73 7.94 21.76
CA PRO A 128 -3.39 6.83 21.05
C PRO A 128 -4.76 7.23 20.48
N TYR A 129 -5.11 6.66 19.35
CA TYR A 129 -6.43 6.83 18.76
C TYR A 129 -7.45 5.94 19.45
N GLU A 130 -8.41 6.54 20.15
CA GLU A 130 -9.43 5.85 20.95
C GLU A 130 -10.69 5.44 20.17
N GLY A 131 -10.74 5.70 18.87
CA GLY A 131 -11.84 5.29 18.01
C GLY A 131 -11.81 3.79 17.66
N PRO A 132 -12.89 3.26 17.09
CA PRO A 132 -12.94 1.86 16.66
C PRO A 132 -11.97 1.59 15.52
N VAL A 133 -11.20 0.49 15.61
CA VAL A 133 -10.28 0.04 14.56
C VAL A 133 -10.51 -1.43 14.24
N VAL A 134 -10.67 -1.75 12.96
CA VAL A 134 -10.59 -3.12 12.43
C VAL A 134 -9.26 -3.28 11.72
N TRP A 135 -8.51 -4.33 12.07
CA TRP A 135 -7.22 -4.64 11.47
C TRP A 135 -7.34 -5.94 10.69
N LEU A 136 -7.45 -5.86 9.37
CA LEU A 136 -7.48 -7.01 8.49
C LEU A 136 -6.04 -7.46 8.19
N VAL A 137 -5.74 -8.71 8.47
CA VAL A 137 -4.40 -9.30 8.28
C VAL A 137 -4.51 -10.46 7.30
N GLY A 138 -3.68 -10.46 6.26
CA GLY A 138 -3.57 -11.59 5.36
C GLY A 138 -2.89 -12.78 6.07
N GLY A 139 -3.55 -13.93 6.11
CA GLY A 139 -3.03 -15.12 6.80
C GLY A 139 -1.73 -15.67 6.19
N ASP A 140 -1.53 -15.43 4.90
CA ASP A 140 -0.33 -15.82 4.15
C ASP A 140 0.59 -14.60 3.86
N SER A 141 0.30 -13.46 4.50
CA SER A 141 1.09 -12.24 4.40
C SER A 141 2.14 -12.16 5.51
N GLY A 142 3.30 -11.61 5.21
CA GLY A 142 4.36 -11.32 6.19
C GLY A 142 4.41 -9.86 6.65
N TYR A 143 3.43 -9.04 6.24
CA TYR A 143 3.44 -7.60 6.54
C TYR A 143 3.03 -7.27 7.98
N VAL A 144 2.14 -8.05 8.57
CA VAL A 144 1.76 -7.93 9.99
C VAL A 144 2.15 -9.21 10.69
N ARG A 145 2.93 -9.08 11.77
CA ARG A 145 3.45 -10.20 12.54
C ARG A 145 3.01 -10.10 14.00
N ASP A 146 3.13 -11.19 14.74
CA ASP A 146 2.79 -11.23 16.17
C ASP A 146 3.58 -10.18 16.97
N GLU A 147 4.84 -9.94 16.60
CA GLU A 147 5.72 -8.93 17.22
C GLU A 147 5.20 -7.50 17.08
N ASP A 148 4.38 -7.21 16.08
CA ASP A 148 3.82 -5.87 15.84
C ASP A 148 2.64 -5.56 16.77
N THR A 149 2.10 -6.58 17.45
CA THR A 149 0.86 -6.48 18.23
C THR A 149 0.97 -5.48 19.39
N GLU A 150 2.13 -5.41 20.03
CA GLU A 150 2.36 -4.49 21.15
C GLU A 150 2.25 -3.03 20.70
N GLN A 151 2.95 -2.68 19.62
CA GLN A 151 2.92 -1.32 19.07
C GLN A 151 1.54 -0.98 18.49
N MET A 152 0.88 -1.95 17.82
CA MET A 152 -0.49 -1.77 17.33
C MET A 152 -1.45 -1.42 18.45
N ARG A 153 -1.37 -2.12 19.60
CA ARG A 153 -2.21 -1.84 20.78
C ARG A 153 -1.86 -0.55 21.48
N ALA A 154 -0.57 -0.20 21.52
CA ALA A 154 -0.14 1.05 22.13
C ALA A 154 -0.72 2.27 21.41
N LEU A 155 -0.75 2.24 20.07
CA LEU A 155 -1.27 3.34 19.25
C LEU A 155 -2.79 3.29 19.02
N PHE A 156 -3.35 2.08 19.01
CA PHE A 156 -4.75 1.81 18.68
C PHE A 156 -5.35 0.81 19.69
N PRO A 157 -5.64 1.21 20.92
CA PRO A 157 -6.03 0.30 22.02
C PRO A 157 -7.35 -0.43 21.74
N ARG A 158 -8.20 0.08 20.86
CA ARG A 158 -9.47 -0.55 20.47
C ARG A 158 -9.37 -1.35 19.16
N ALA A 159 -8.16 -1.63 18.68
CA ALA A 159 -7.95 -2.43 17.48
C ALA A 159 -8.46 -3.88 17.67
N ARG A 160 -9.18 -4.36 16.65
CA ARG A 160 -9.66 -5.73 16.56
C ARG A 160 -9.02 -6.39 15.34
N PRO A 161 -8.04 -7.31 15.54
CA PRO A 161 -7.45 -8.03 14.43
C PRO A 161 -8.42 -9.07 13.88
N VAL A 162 -8.46 -9.19 12.56
CA VAL A 162 -9.22 -10.20 11.81
C VAL A 162 -8.28 -10.79 10.77
N VAL A 163 -7.96 -12.07 10.92
CA VAL A 163 -7.09 -12.79 9.97
C VAL A 163 -7.94 -13.38 8.85
N VAL A 164 -7.60 -13.04 7.62
CA VAL A 164 -8.20 -13.58 6.40
C VAL A 164 -7.34 -14.75 5.93
N LYS A 165 -7.80 -15.98 6.17
CA LYS A 165 -7.07 -17.19 5.81
C LYS A 165 -6.88 -17.31 4.29
N GLY A 166 -5.69 -17.70 3.86
CA GLY A 166 -5.36 -17.87 2.45
C GLY A 166 -5.17 -16.56 1.66
N ALA A 167 -5.28 -15.42 2.34
CA ALA A 167 -5.01 -14.13 1.70
C ALA A 167 -3.55 -13.73 1.90
N GLY A 168 -2.86 -13.40 0.81
CA GLY A 168 -1.59 -12.69 0.82
C GLY A 168 -1.80 -11.17 0.88
N HIS A 169 -0.71 -10.42 0.72
CA HIS A 169 -0.76 -8.94 0.73
C HIS A 169 -1.66 -8.33 -0.37
N TRP A 170 -1.76 -9.02 -1.49
CA TRP A 170 -2.52 -8.61 -2.69
C TRP A 170 -3.83 -9.42 -2.85
N GLY A 171 -4.36 -9.98 -1.77
CA GLY A 171 -5.50 -10.90 -1.75
C GLY A 171 -6.88 -10.25 -1.91
N HIS A 172 -6.99 -9.19 -2.70
CA HIS A 172 -8.26 -8.48 -2.99
C HIS A 172 -8.54 -8.38 -4.48
#